data_9cda743273af502da2c84d357a8b3f86
#
_entry.id   9cda743273af502da2c84d357a8b3f86
#
_cell.length_a   1.000
_cell.length_b   1.000
_cell.length_c   1.000
_cell.angle_alpha   90.00
_cell.angle_beta   90.00
_cell.angle_gamma   90.00
#
_symmetry.space_group_name_H-M   'P 1'
#
loop_
_entity.id
_entity.type
_entity.pdbx_description
1 polymer ?
#
loop_
_entity_poly.entity_id
_entity_poly.type
_entity_poly.pdbx_seq_one_letter_code
_entity_poly.pdbx_strand_id
1 'polypeptide(L)'
;MKDVREILSKLNAGTIEISDIPDAMTLQLCSYILFEELEGPDELLSQLSPLQRDVLGLQRMLVEGDLANAVITSEELLTRSRSKEERDLECEVRIRMERALLAVDSPEKSGQELAWCTQRLNAIAPDSALHGISMLNQATWHSNNGEIMMAMAIHSDITKDSGFPPEIRGLSRLEVGRILMAMDDLDPSMRHLWTARAVFIEAGMEAEAVVASLEWLDLALEEVTEDAPNMLTRIENAEPRSVPGSSWIPANNQDVVAVVEYLFPIVTRELGGSERTDLGIILDAGEIIGNNEWKEMLIRKSEEIQDDRLLEALQS
;
A
#
# COMPACT_ATOMS: atom_id res chain seq x y z
N MET A 1 -5.71 -17.15 5.95
CA MET A 1 -7.01 -16.57 5.54
C MET A 1 -7.03 -16.59 4.03
N LYS A 2 -8.14 -16.93 3.37
CA LYS A 2 -8.20 -16.85 1.91
C LYS A 2 -8.17 -15.38 1.52
N ASP A 3 -7.30 -15.04 0.60
CA ASP A 3 -7.20 -13.71 0.02
C ASP A 3 -8.51 -13.32 -0.67
N VAL A 4 -8.99 -12.12 -0.41
CA VAL A 4 -10.21 -11.56 -1.03
C VAL A 4 -10.10 -11.57 -2.56
N ARG A 5 -8.90 -11.32 -3.10
CA ARG A 5 -8.60 -11.39 -4.55
C ARG A 5 -8.75 -12.81 -5.09
N GLU A 6 -8.26 -13.81 -4.34
CA GLU A 6 -8.42 -15.22 -4.74
C GLU A 6 -9.89 -15.62 -4.78
N ILE A 7 -10.68 -15.17 -3.79
CA ILE A 7 -12.12 -15.42 -3.74
C ILE A 7 -12.80 -14.75 -4.94
N LEU A 8 -12.51 -13.47 -5.20
CA LEU A 8 -13.09 -12.75 -6.35
C LEU A 8 -12.70 -13.39 -7.68
N SER A 9 -11.44 -13.78 -7.85
CA SER A 9 -10.98 -14.47 -9.05
C SER A 9 -11.68 -15.80 -9.27
N LYS A 10 -11.90 -16.59 -8.21
CA LYS A 10 -12.63 -17.85 -8.28
C LYS A 10 -14.13 -17.65 -8.57
N LEU A 11 -14.72 -16.59 -8.00
CA LEU A 11 -16.11 -16.23 -8.25
C LEU A 11 -16.31 -15.82 -9.72
N ASN A 12 -15.43 -14.96 -10.25
CA ASN A 12 -15.46 -14.52 -11.64
C ASN A 12 -15.18 -15.66 -12.63
N ALA A 13 -14.37 -16.64 -12.24
CA ALA A 13 -14.12 -17.86 -13.00
C ALA A 13 -15.25 -18.89 -12.89
N GLY A 14 -16.27 -18.67 -12.06
CA GLY A 14 -17.36 -19.62 -11.82
C GLY A 14 -16.92 -20.91 -11.12
N THR A 15 -15.80 -20.90 -10.43
CA THR A 15 -15.26 -22.07 -9.70
C THR A 15 -15.78 -22.19 -8.27
N ILE A 16 -16.37 -21.13 -7.75
CA ILE A 16 -17.15 -21.08 -6.51
C ILE A 16 -18.43 -20.31 -6.75
N GLU A 17 -19.44 -20.61 -5.93
CA GLU A 17 -20.70 -19.84 -5.89
C GLU A 17 -20.67 -18.82 -4.75
N ILE A 18 -21.55 -17.81 -4.81
CA ILE A 18 -21.68 -16.79 -3.75
C ILE A 18 -22.00 -17.45 -2.40
N SER A 19 -22.80 -18.52 -2.41
CA SER A 19 -23.14 -19.32 -1.23
C SER A 19 -21.92 -20.00 -0.56
N ASP A 20 -20.80 -20.14 -1.27
CA ASP A 20 -19.57 -20.72 -0.73
C ASP A 20 -18.69 -19.69 0.01
N ILE A 21 -19.06 -18.39 -0.10
CA ILE A 21 -18.33 -17.30 0.56
C ILE A 21 -18.74 -17.28 2.03
N PRO A 22 -17.79 -17.35 2.97
CA PRO A 22 -18.11 -17.23 4.40
C PRO A 22 -18.73 -15.86 4.71
N ASP A 23 -19.78 -15.81 5.52
CA ASP A 23 -20.46 -14.58 5.95
C ASP A 23 -19.47 -13.51 6.45
N ALA A 24 -18.45 -13.93 7.22
CA ALA A 24 -17.40 -13.06 7.73
C ALA A 24 -16.49 -12.43 6.64
N MET A 25 -16.56 -12.91 5.41
CA MET A 25 -15.77 -12.39 4.28
C MET A 25 -16.59 -11.52 3.34
N THR A 26 -17.93 -11.60 3.41
CA THR A 26 -18.82 -10.93 2.45
C THR A 26 -18.68 -9.42 2.48
N LEU A 27 -18.69 -8.80 3.67
CA LEU A 27 -18.51 -7.35 3.81
C LEU A 27 -17.12 -6.91 3.35
N GLN A 28 -16.07 -7.68 3.68
CA GLN A 28 -14.71 -7.39 3.25
C GLN A 28 -14.55 -7.47 1.73
N LEU A 29 -15.16 -8.47 1.10
CA LEU A 29 -15.16 -8.62 -0.36
C LEU A 29 -15.90 -7.47 -1.05
N CYS A 30 -17.09 -7.08 -0.54
CA CYS A 30 -17.83 -5.94 -1.06
C CYS A 30 -17.04 -4.62 -0.91
N SER A 31 -16.37 -4.42 0.24
CA SER A 31 -15.50 -3.25 0.44
C SER A 31 -14.33 -3.23 -0.55
N TYR A 32 -13.69 -4.38 -0.76
CA TYR A 32 -12.60 -4.51 -1.72
C TYR A 32 -13.05 -4.16 -3.16
N ILE A 33 -14.19 -4.72 -3.60
CA ILE A 33 -14.78 -4.42 -4.91
C ILE A 33 -15.07 -2.91 -5.06
N LEU A 34 -15.58 -2.27 -4.00
CA LEU A 34 -15.88 -0.85 -3.99
C LEU A 34 -14.62 0.02 -4.11
N PHE A 35 -13.58 -0.27 -3.32
CA PHE A 35 -12.36 0.55 -3.31
C PHE A 35 -11.48 0.37 -4.54
N GLU A 36 -11.51 -0.81 -5.16
CA GLU A 36 -10.78 -1.09 -6.40
C GLU A 36 -11.61 -0.78 -7.66
N GLU A 37 -12.80 -0.19 -7.50
CA GLU A 37 -13.73 0.14 -8.60
C GLU A 37 -14.01 -1.05 -9.54
N LEU A 38 -14.06 -2.26 -8.96
CA LEU A 38 -14.27 -3.50 -9.72
C LEU A 38 -15.75 -3.79 -9.95
N GLU A 39 -16.05 -4.54 -11.00
CA GLU A 39 -17.38 -5.13 -11.19
C GLU A 39 -17.55 -6.34 -10.26
N GLY A 40 -18.66 -6.39 -9.55
CA GLY A 40 -19.02 -7.50 -8.68
C GLY A 40 -20.48 -7.93 -8.87
N PRO A 41 -20.83 -9.20 -8.52
CA PRO A 41 -22.20 -9.68 -8.64
C PRO A 41 -23.15 -8.94 -7.68
N ASP A 42 -24.29 -8.47 -8.20
CA ASP A 42 -25.34 -7.80 -7.39
C ASP A 42 -25.86 -8.68 -6.26
N GLU A 43 -25.88 -10.00 -6.47
CA GLU A 43 -26.31 -10.99 -5.49
C GLU A 43 -25.46 -10.96 -4.22
N LEU A 44 -24.17 -10.57 -4.32
CA LEU A 44 -23.27 -10.48 -3.19
C LEU A 44 -23.75 -9.44 -2.16
N LEU A 45 -24.28 -8.31 -2.63
CA LEU A 45 -24.85 -7.26 -1.78
C LEU A 45 -26.10 -7.75 -1.03
N SER A 46 -26.84 -8.71 -1.60
CA SER A 46 -28.03 -9.26 -0.96
C SER A 46 -27.74 -10.09 0.28
N GLN A 47 -26.53 -10.63 0.40
CA GLN A 47 -26.07 -11.39 1.58
C GLN A 47 -25.74 -10.49 2.79
N LEU A 48 -25.47 -9.20 2.56
CA LEU A 48 -25.17 -8.27 3.63
C LEU A 48 -26.42 -7.97 4.48
N SER A 49 -26.23 -7.84 5.78
CA SER A 49 -27.27 -7.30 6.66
C SER A 49 -27.59 -5.83 6.31
N PRO A 50 -28.73 -5.29 6.73
CA PRO A 50 -29.05 -3.88 6.50
C PRO A 50 -27.94 -2.95 7.00
N LEU A 51 -27.42 -3.19 8.21
CA LEU A 51 -26.32 -2.39 8.77
C LEU A 51 -25.03 -2.47 7.93
N GLN A 52 -24.66 -3.68 7.48
CA GLN A 52 -23.47 -3.87 6.65
C GLN A 52 -23.57 -3.14 5.29
N ARG A 53 -24.77 -3.16 4.68
CA ARG A 53 -25.01 -2.39 3.44
C ARG A 53 -24.88 -0.89 3.66
N ASP A 54 -25.38 -0.39 4.78
CA ASP A 54 -25.28 1.03 5.11
C ASP A 54 -23.84 1.43 5.46
N VAL A 55 -23.06 0.56 6.10
CA VAL A 55 -21.59 0.76 6.29
C VAL A 55 -20.84 0.79 4.95
N LEU A 56 -21.19 -0.07 4.01
CA LEU A 56 -20.64 0.00 2.65
C LEU A 56 -21.05 1.30 1.93
N GLY A 57 -22.27 1.78 2.17
CA GLY A 57 -22.74 3.10 1.71
C GLY A 57 -21.91 4.26 2.30
N LEU A 58 -21.56 4.19 3.59
CA LEU A 58 -20.65 5.14 4.22
C LEU A 58 -19.27 5.14 3.53
N GLN A 59 -18.71 3.98 3.27
CA GLN A 59 -17.43 3.85 2.56
C GLN A 59 -17.50 4.45 1.14
N ARG A 60 -18.63 4.25 0.44
CA ARG A 60 -18.86 4.87 -0.87
C ARG A 60 -18.86 6.40 -0.80
N MET A 61 -19.55 7.00 0.20
CA MET A 61 -19.53 8.45 0.42
C MET A 61 -18.10 8.98 0.59
N LEU A 62 -17.24 8.22 1.30
CA LEU A 62 -15.84 8.59 1.51
C LEU A 62 -15.03 8.57 0.20
N VAL A 63 -15.22 7.53 -0.62
CA VAL A 63 -14.57 7.43 -1.95
C VAL A 63 -15.04 8.56 -2.88
N GLU A 64 -16.32 8.89 -2.85
CA GLU A 64 -16.92 9.99 -3.64
C GLU A 64 -16.59 11.40 -3.09
N GLY A 65 -15.95 11.49 -1.91
CA GLY A 65 -15.58 12.76 -1.28
C GLY A 65 -16.71 13.49 -0.58
N ASP A 66 -17.88 12.86 -0.35
CA ASP A 66 -19.00 13.42 0.38
C ASP A 66 -18.80 13.35 1.91
N LEU A 67 -17.76 14.05 2.38
CA LEU A 67 -17.31 14.00 3.77
C LEU A 67 -18.36 14.53 4.77
N ALA A 68 -19.15 15.52 4.37
CA ALA A 68 -20.15 16.12 5.25
C ALA A 68 -21.27 15.14 5.59
N ASN A 69 -21.81 14.42 4.60
CA ASN A 69 -22.81 13.40 4.83
C ASN A 69 -22.21 12.16 5.47
N ALA A 70 -20.97 11.79 5.13
CA ALA A 70 -20.26 10.67 5.76
C ALA A 70 -20.14 10.86 7.28
N VAL A 71 -19.81 12.07 7.78
CA VAL A 71 -19.76 12.36 9.22
C VAL A 71 -21.11 12.14 9.89
N ILE A 72 -22.20 12.67 9.32
CA ILE A 72 -23.56 12.56 9.87
C ILE A 72 -23.98 11.07 9.89
N THR A 73 -23.84 10.38 8.75
CA THR A 73 -24.20 8.97 8.60
C THR A 73 -23.40 8.10 9.57
N SER A 74 -22.12 8.38 9.77
CA SER A 74 -21.27 7.61 10.70
C SER A 74 -21.76 7.64 12.13
N GLU A 75 -22.36 8.75 12.61
CA GLU A 75 -22.91 8.86 13.97
C GLU A 75 -24.14 7.96 14.16
N GLU A 76 -25.04 7.97 13.16
CA GLU A 76 -26.21 7.10 13.15
C GLU A 76 -25.80 5.62 13.13
N LEU A 77 -24.91 5.24 12.21
CA LEU A 77 -24.44 3.87 12.07
C LEU A 77 -23.69 3.37 13.31
N LEU A 78 -22.90 4.25 13.95
CA LEU A 78 -22.24 3.91 15.21
C LEU A 78 -23.24 3.59 16.33
N THR A 79 -24.33 4.34 16.39
CA THR A 79 -25.41 4.08 17.34
C THR A 79 -26.11 2.75 17.06
N ARG A 80 -26.41 2.47 15.81
CA ARG A 80 -27.06 1.22 15.36
C ARG A 80 -26.17 0.00 15.60
N SER A 81 -24.87 0.08 15.26
CA SER A 81 -23.93 -1.02 15.46
C SER A 81 -23.76 -1.46 16.92
N ARG A 82 -24.15 -0.61 17.88
CA ARG A 82 -24.14 -0.87 19.33
C ARG A 82 -25.51 -1.23 19.89
N SER A 83 -26.56 -1.07 19.10
CA SER A 83 -27.93 -1.37 19.54
C SER A 83 -28.08 -2.86 19.80
N LYS A 84 -29.12 -3.23 20.55
CA LYS A 84 -29.38 -4.63 20.84
C LYS A 84 -29.88 -5.40 19.62
N GLU A 85 -30.54 -4.68 18.72
CA GLU A 85 -31.21 -5.21 17.52
C GLU A 85 -30.24 -5.46 16.36
N GLU A 86 -29.24 -4.58 16.19
CA GLU A 86 -28.31 -4.61 15.06
C GLU A 86 -26.83 -4.73 15.49
N ARG A 87 -26.58 -5.26 16.69
CA ARG A 87 -25.22 -5.32 17.22
C ARG A 87 -24.27 -6.08 16.31
N ASP A 88 -23.31 -5.35 15.75
CA ASP A 88 -22.27 -5.87 14.87
C ASP A 88 -20.92 -5.20 15.22
N LEU A 89 -19.99 -6.00 15.74
CA LEU A 89 -18.72 -5.49 16.23
C LEU A 89 -17.77 -5.12 15.07
N GLU A 90 -17.82 -5.83 13.97
CA GLU A 90 -17.01 -5.50 12.79
C GLU A 90 -17.46 -4.16 12.20
N CYS A 91 -18.78 -3.97 12.03
CA CYS A 91 -19.34 -2.69 11.62
C CYS A 91 -18.95 -1.55 12.59
N GLU A 92 -19.04 -1.78 13.90
CA GLU A 92 -18.61 -0.78 14.89
C GLU A 92 -17.14 -0.38 14.70
N VAL A 93 -16.25 -1.36 14.51
CA VAL A 93 -14.81 -1.11 14.31
C VAL A 93 -14.57 -0.32 13.02
N ARG A 94 -15.20 -0.72 11.91
CA ARG A 94 -15.06 -0.01 10.62
C ARG A 94 -15.52 1.44 10.73
N ILE A 95 -16.69 1.68 11.29
CA ILE A 95 -17.24 3.03 11.48
C ILE A 95 -16.32 3.89 12.37
N ARG A 96 -15.82 3.35 13.48
CA ARG A 96 -14.90 4.08 14.37
C ARG A 96 -13.58 4.42 13.68
N MET A 97 -13.06 3.51 12.86
CA MET A 97 -11.83 3.72 12.12
C MET A 97 -12.00 4.86 11.11
N GLU A 98 -13.09 4.86 10.33
CA GLU A 98 -13.39 5.95 9.39
C GLU A 98 -13.57 7.29 10.12
N ARG A 99 -14.30 7.33 11.24
CA ARG A 99 -14.47 8.55 12.06
C ARG A 99 -13.13 9.08 12.60
N ALA A 100 -12.23 8.17 13.00
CA ALA A 100 -10.91 8.55 13.48
C ALA A 100 -10.03 9.14 12.36
N LEU A 101 -10.09 8.56 11.16
CA LEU A 101 -9.38 9.05 9.98
C LEU A 101 -9.89 10.43 9.53
N LEU A 102 -11.20 10.67 9.64
CA LEU A 102 -11.82 11.97 9.38
C LEU A 102 -11.59 12.99 10.51
N ALA A 103 -10.97 12.60 11.61
CA ALA A 103 -10.79 13.42 12.82
C ALA A 103 -12.10 14.07 13.31
N VAL A 104 -13.23 13.33 13.27
CA VAL A 104 -14.58 13.84 13.56
C VAL A 104 -14.68 14.46 14.95
N ASP A 105 -14.03 13.85 15.93
CA ASP A 105 -14.09 14.31 17.33
C ASP A 105 -12.93 15.29 17.66
N SER A 106 -11.72 14.76 17.73
CA SER A 106 -10.48 15.54 17.90
C SER A 106 -9.27 14.67 17.55
N PRO A 107 -8.11 15.26 17.23
CA PRO A 107 -6.89 14.49 16.94
C PRO A 107 -6.53 13.50 18.06
N GLU A 108 -6.62 13.89 19.31
CA GLU A 108 -6.26 13.04 20.45
C GLU A 108 -7.25 11.85 20.59
N LYS A 109 -8.53 12.10 20.36
CA LYS A 109 -9.54 11.03 20.34
C LYS A 109 -9.33 10.09 19.15
N SER A 110 -8.93 10.60 17.98
CA SER A 110 -8.63 9.77 16.82
C SER A 110 -7.59 8.70 17.13
N GLY A 111 -6.48 9.06 17.80
CA GLY A 111 -5.47 8.09 18.23
C GLY A 111 -6.03 7.04 19.21
N GLN A 112 -6.87 7.44 20.16
CA GLN A 112 -7.52 6.51 21.10
C GLN A 112 -8.50 5.55 20.40
N GLU A 113 -9.26 6.05 19.42
CA GLU A 113 -10.20 5.24 18.63
C GLU A 113 -9.46 4.24 17.75
N LEU A 114 -8.35 4.65 17.07
CA LEU A 114 -7.51 3.74 16.29
C LEU A 114 -6.89 2.65 17.18
N ALA A 115 -6.34 3.01 18.33
CA ALA A 115 -5.80 2.03 19.28
C ALA A 115 -6.86 1.04 19.76
N TRP A 116 -8.09 1.54 20.05
CA TRP A 116 -9.22 0.68 20.41
C TRP A 116 -9.58 -0.28 19.26
N CYS A 117 -9.65 0.21 18.02
CA CYS A 117 -9.93 -0.61 16.83
C CYS A 117 -8.90 -1.73 16.67
N THR A 118 -7.61 -1.40 16.76
CA THR A 118 -6.51 -2.36 16.64
C THR A 118 -6.60 -3.44 17.74
N GLN A 119 -6.79 -3.06 19.00
CA GLN A 119 -6.95 -4.02 20.10
C GLN A 119 -8.18 -4.93 19.90
N ARG A 120 -9.27 -4.35 19.41
CA ARG A 120 -10.50 -5.11 19.19
C ARG A 120 -10.34 -6.12 18.06
N LEU A 121 -9.73 -5.71 16.94
CA LEU A 121 -9.48 -6.60 15.81
C LEU A 121 -8.46 -7.69 16.13
N ASN A 122 -7.44 -7.38 16.93
CA ASN A 122 -6.51 -8.39 17.43
C ASN A 122 -7.24 -9.50 18.23
N ALA A 123 -8.31 -9.15 18.94
CA ALA A 123 -9.07 -10.12 19.72
C ALA A 123 -10.07 -10.95 18.91
N ILE A 124 -10.68 -10.39 17.85
CA ILE A 124 -11.77 -11.05 17.10
C ILE A 124 -11.33 -11.61 15.74
N ALA A 125 -10.33 -11.00 15.12
CA ALA A 125 -9.83 -11.37 13.80
C ALA A 125 -8.31 -11.11 13.70
N PRO A 126 -7.48 -11.75 14.55
CA PRO A 126 -6.04 -11.54 14.53
C PRO A 126 -5.47 -11.85 13.15
N ASP A 127 -4.45 -11.09 12.76
CA ASP A 127 -3.73 -11.22 11.49
C ASP A 127 -4.63 -11.10 10.23
N SER A 128 -5.85 -10.59 10.40
CA SER A 128 -6.72 -10.30 9.25
C SER A 128 -6.24 -9.05 8.49
N ALA A 129 -6.66 -8.90 7.23
CA ALA A 129 -6.41 -7.68 6.46
C ALA A 129 -6.95 -6.45 7.19
N LEU A 130 -8.18 -6.51 7.75
CA LEU A 130 -8.76 -5.40 8.50
C LEU A 130 -7.96 -5.07 9.77
N HIS A 131 -7.45 -6.09 10.49
CA HIS A 131 -6.55 -5.88 11.62
C HIS A 131 -5.27 -5.17 11.16
N GLY A 132 -4.65 -5.64 10.08
CA GLY A 132 -3.46 -5.01 9.51
C GLY A 132 -3.71 -3.56 9.08
N ILE A 133 -4.83 -3.26 8.41
CA ILE A 133 -5.22 -1.89 8.05
C ILE A 133 -5.35 -1.01 9.29
N SER A 134 -5.97 -1.52 10.37
CA SER A 134 -6.10 -0.76 11.61
C SER A 134 -4.75 -0.43 12.25
N MET A 135 -3.79 -1.37 12.19
CA MET A 135 -2.42 -1.16 12.67
C MET A 135 -1.69 -0.11 11.81
N LEU A 136 -1.81 -0.20 10.49
CA LEU A 136 -1.21 0.78 9.56
C LEU A 136 -1.77 2.18 9.82
N ASN A 137 -3.09 2.33 9.96
CA ASN A 137 -3.73 3.60 10.27
C ASN A 137 -3.26 4.16 11.62
N GLN A 138 -3.12 3.32 12.64
CA GLN A 138 -2.60 3.72 13.94
C GLN A 138 -1.13 4.14 13.85
N ALA A 139 -0.29 3.42 13.11
CA ALA A 139 1.10 3.77 12.88
C ALA A 139 1.23 5.11 12.14
N THR A 140 0.43 5.32 11.09
CA THR A 140 0.37 6.59 10.35
C THR A 140 -0.04 7.75 11.25
N TRP A 141 -1.04 7.54 12.13
CA TRP A 141 -1.44 8.55 13.10
C TRP A 141 -0.26 8.94 14.04
N HIS A 142 0.47 7.96 14.59
CA HIS A 142 1.66 8.22 15.41
C HIS A 142 2.74 8.96 14.64
N SER A 143 3.02 8.54 13.41
CA SER A 143 4.01 9.20 12.53
C SER A 143 3.66 10.66 12.29
N ASN A 144 2.41 10.96 11.95
CA ASN A 144 1.93 12.33 11.70
C ASN A 144 1.95 13.23 12.95
N ASN A 145 1.94 12.62 14.15
CA ASN A 145 2.07 13.34 15.41
C ASN A 145 3.53 13.42 15.91
N GLY A 146 4.50 12.97 15.11
CA GLY A 146 5.93 12.99 15.47
C GLY A 146 6.34 11.87 16.43
N GLU A 147 5.47 10.91 16.70
CA GLU A 147 5.69 9.77 17.59
C GLU A 147 6.30 8.59 16.83
N ILE A 148 7.40 8.84 16.12
CA ILE A 148 8.03 7.91 15.17
C ILE A 148 8.35 6.56 15.81
N MET A 149 8.84 6.52 17.05
CA MET A 149 9.15 5.26 17.72
C MET A 149 7.92 4.40 17.99
N MET A 150 6.75 5.02 18.20
CA MET A 150 5.48 4.29 18.36
C MET A 150 5.02 3.72 17.01
N ALA A 151 5.13 4.50 15.94
CA ALA A 151 4.86 4.01 14.58
C ALA A 151 5.75 2.82 14.23
N MET A 152 7.06 2.93 14.45
CA MET A 152 8.02 1.85 14.20
C MET A 152 7.74 0.59 15.05
N ALA A 153 7.32 0.75 16.31
CA ALA A 153 6.93 -0.37 17.16
C ALA A 153 5.74 -1.15 16.57
N ILE A 154 4.71 -0.44 16.09
CA ILE A 154 3.55 -1.07 15.44
C ILE A 154 3.98 -1.80 14.17
N HIS A 155 4.79 -1.19 13.31
CA HIS A 155 5.30 -1.84 12.11
C HIS A 155 6.17 -3.06 12.41
N SER A 156 6.84 -3.11 13.56
CA SER A 156 7.67 -4.26 13.97
C SER A 156 6.84 -5.53 14.25
N ASP A 157 5.57 -5.38 14.57
CA ASP A 157 4.66 -6.50 14.78
C ASP A 157 4.14 -7.10 13.45
N ILE A 158 4.28 -6.35 12.34
CA ILE A 158 3.91 -6.81 10.99
C ILE A 158 5.14 -7.42 10.31
N THR A 159 5.48 -8.64 10.68
CA THR A 159 6.67 -9.35 10.19
C THR A 159 6.37 -10.30 9.04
N LYS A 160 7.43 -10.88 8.45
CA LYS A 160 7.30 -11.94 7.44
C LYS A 160 6.62 -13.20 8.00
N ASP A 161 6.85 -13.49 9.28
CA ASP A 161 6.34 -14.68 9.96
C ASP A 161 4.98 -14.43 10.64
N SER A 162 4.47 -13.19 10.60
CA SER A 162 3.11 -12.89 11.03
C SER A 162 2.09 -13.46 10.04
N GLY A 163 0.90 -13.75 10.51
CA GLY A 163 -0.20 -14.25 9.67
C GLY A 163 -0.81 -13.22 8.72
N PHE A 164 -0.33 -11.97 8.72
CA PHE A 164 -0.87 -10.90 7.89
C PHE A 164 -0.72 -11.17 6.39
N PRO A 165 -1.71 -10.78 5.58
CA PRO A 165 -1.63 -10.86 4.13
C PRO A 165 -0.43 -10.11 3.56
N PRO A 166 0.10 -10.51 2.39
CA PRO A 166 1.25 -9.86 1.78
C PRO A 166 1.02 -8.37 1.52
N GLU A 167 -0.20 -7.93 1.18
CA GLU A 167 -0.55 -6.52 1.00
C GLU A 167 -0.23 -5.69 2.23
N ILE A 168 -0.63 -6.16 3.41
CA ILE A 168 -0.38 -5.48 4.69
C ILE A 168 1.12 -5.43 4.98
N ARG A 169 1.83 -6.53 4.72
CA ARG A 169 3.29 -6.60 4.92
C ARG A 169 4.03 -5.65 3.98
N GLY A 170 3.61 -5.59 2.71
CA GLY A 170 4.16 -4.68 1.70
C GLY A 170 3.98 -3.22 2.10
N LEU A 171 2.74 -2.82 2.45
CA LEU A 171 2.44 -1.47 2.93
C LEU A 171 3.25 -1.10 4.18
N SER A 172 3.35 -2.02 5.15
CA SER A 172 4.17 -1.80 6.34
C SER A 172 5.64 -1.56 5.99
N ARG A 173 6.22 -2.35 5.06
CA ARG A 173 7.62 -2.18 4.65
C ARG A 173 7.85 -0.89 3.88
N LEU A 174 6.92 -0.48 3.03
CA LEU A 174 6.97 0.80 2.31
C LEU A 174 7.02 1.98 3.30
N GLU A 175 6.11 2.02 4.26
CA GLU A 175 6.06 3.10 5.25
C GLU A 175 7.31 3.12 6.15
N VAL A 176 7.82 1.96 6.56
CA VAL A 176 9.10 1.89 7.31
C VAL A 176 10.26 2.43 6.45
N GLY A 177 10.31 2.10 5.16
CA GLY A 177 11.30 2.67 4.23
C GLY A 177 11.26 4.19 4.20
N ARG A 178 10.07 4.77 4.06
CA ARG A 178 9.84 6.22 4.06
C ARG A 178 10.22 6.90 5.37
N ILE A 179 9.85 6.30 6.50
CA ILE A 179 10.24 6.80 7.83
C ILE A 179 11.77 6.83 7.97
N LEU A 180 12.45 5.76 7.59
CA LEU A 180 13.90 5.66 7.67
C LEU A 180 14.58 6.64 6.72
N MET A 181 14.06 6.83 5.51
CA MET A 181 14.53 7.86 4.58
C MET A 181 14.42 9.26 5.18
N ALA A 182 13.27 9.58 5.79
CA ALA A 182 13.09 10.88 6.48
C ALA A 182 14.01 11.07 7.68
N MET A 183 14.54 9.98 8.25
CA MET A 183 15.53 9.99 9.35
C MET A 183 16.99 9.95 8.85
N ASP A 184 17.21 10.02 7.53
CA ASP A 184 18.54 9.89 6.91
C ASP A 184 19.23 8.53 7.19
N ASP A 185 18.44 7.48 7.46
CA ASP A 185 18.94 6.11 7.64
C ASP A 185 18.77 5.31 6.33
N LEU A 186 19.59 5.64 5.34
CA LEU A 186 19.37 5.32 3.93
C LEU A 186 19.55 3.83 3.61
N ASP A 187 20.55 3.13 4.17
CA ASP A 187 20.73 1.70 3.91
C ASP A 187 19.55 0.84 4.39
N PRO A 188 19.04 0.98 5.62
CA PRO A 188 17.81 0.32 6.01
C PRO A 188 16.60 0.75 5.19
N SER A 189 16.48 2.04 4.82
CA SER A 189 15.42 2.52 3.94
C SER A 189 15.39 1.74 2.63
N MET A 190 16.53 1.67 1.94
CA MET A 190 16.66 0.91 0.67
C MET A 190 16.28 -0.57 0.84
N ARG A 191 16.68 -1.22 1.94
CA ARG A 191 16.31 -2.63 2.21
C ARG A 191 14.81 -2.81 2.43
N HIS A 192 14.16 -1.86 3.10
CA HIS A 192 12.71 -1.90 3.31
C HIS A 192 11.93 -1.62 2.03
N LEU A 193 12.34 -0.64 1.21
CA LEU A 193 11.73 -0.35 -0.09
C LEU A 193 11.86 -1.54 -1.05
N TRP A 194 13.05 -2.16 -1.11
CA TRP A 194 13.26 -3.39 -1.89
C TRP A 194 12.35 -4.52 -1.44
N THR A 195 12.21 -4.72 -0.13
CA THR A 195 11.32 -5.73 0.42
C THR A 195 9.87 -5.44 0.11
N ALA A 196 9.43 -4.16 0.24
CA ALA A 196 8.08 -3.74 -0.11
C ALA A 196 7.76 -4.05 -1.58
N ARG A 197 8.66 -3.65 -2.50
CA ARG A 197 8.56 -3.96 -3.92
C ARG A 197 8.37 -5.47 -4.17
N ALA A 198 9.23 -6.30 -3.59
CA ALA A 198 9.16 -7.75 -3.79
C ALA A 198 7.83 -8.34 -3.28
N VAL A 199 7.35 -7.88 -2.12
CA VAL A 199 6.07 -8.33 -1.55
C VAL A 199 4.88 -7.84 -2.38
N PHE A 200 4.90 -6.62 -2.91
CA PHE A 200 3.84 -6.11 -3.77
C PHE A 200 3.78 -6.86 -5.11
N ILE A 201 4.94 -7.20 -5.70
CA ILE A 201 4.99 -8.06 -6.90
C ILE A 201 4.36 -9.43 -6.60
N GLU A 202 4.71 -10.07 -5.48
CA GLU A 202 4.12 -11.33 -5.03
C GLU A 202 2.60 -11.21 -4.84
N ALA A 203 2.14 -10.08 -4.31
CA ALA A 203 0.74 -9.79 -4.05
C ALA A 203 -0.06 -9.39 -5.32
N GLY A 204 0.60 -9.14 -6.46
CA GLY A 204 -0.04 -8.62 -7.67
C GLY A 204 -0.50 -7.16 -7.54
N MET A 205 0.09 -6.38 -6.63
CA MET A 205 -0.15 -4.94 -6.42
C MET A 205 0.81 -4.14 -7.31
N GLU A 206 0.50 -4.04 -8.61
CA GLU A 206 1.40 -3.44 -9.60
C GLU A 206 1.67 -1.95 -9.31
N ALA A 207 0.64 -1.18 -8.96
CA ALA A 207 0.80 0.25 -8.70
C ALA A 207 1.74 0.52 -7.50
N GLU A 208 1.55 -0.18 -6.39
CA GLU A 208 2.39 -0.05 -5.20
C GLU A 208 3.81 -0.59 -5.43
N ALA A 209 3.95 -1.64 -6.25
CA ALA A 209 5.25 -2.15 -6.63
C ALA A 209 6.02 -1.14 -7.49
N VAL A 210 5.33 -0.40 -8.38
CA VAL A 210 5.92 0.71 -9.15
C VAL A 210 6.37 1.82 -8.20
N VAL A 211 5.53 2.26 -7.28
CA VAL A 211 5.88 3.31 -6.30
C VAL A 211 7.11 2.91 -5.49
N ALA A 212 7.11 1.71 -4.89
CA ALA A 212 8.26 1.23 -4.11
C ALA A 212 9.54 1.11 -4.96
N SER A 213 9.41 0.75 -6.24
CA SER A 213 10.53 0.65 -7.18
C SER A 213 11.10 2.02 -7.52
N LEU A 214 10.24 3.01 -7.77
CA LEU A 214 10.67 4.38 -8.08
C LEU A 214 11.35 5.05 -6.88
N GLU A 215 10.77 4.92 -5.68
CA GLU A 215 11.37 5.45 -4.45
C GLU A 215 12.73 4.78 -4.14
N TRP A 216 12.85 3.47 -4.39
CA TRP A 216 14.11 2.78 -4.26
C TRP A 216 15.14 3.27 -5.28
N LEU A 217 14.73 3.43 -6.55
CA LEU A 217 15.59 3.85 -7.64
C LEU A 217 16.11 5.28 -7.42
N ASP A 218 15.27 6.18 -6.92
CA ASP A 218 15.65 7.56 -6.59
C ASP A 218 16.83 7.60 -5.61
N LEU A 219 16.76 6.78 -4.55
CA LEU A 219 17.87 6.64 -3.62
C LEU A 219 19.08 5.94 -4.25
N ALA A 220 18.85 4.90 -5.04
CA ALA A 220 19.91 4.09 -5.61
C ALA A 220 20.80 4.87 -6.58
N LEU A 221 20.24 5.82 -7.33
CA LEU A 221 20.95 6.58 -8.34
C LEU A 221 21.90 7.66 -7.77
N GLU A 222 21.87 7.93 -6.47
CA GLU A 222 22.86 8.81 -5.83
C GLU A 222 24.30 8.27 -5.99
N GLU A 223 24.48 6.94 -5.89
CA GLU A 223 25.76 6.31 -6.12
C GLU A 223 25.57 4.83 -6.53
N VAL A 224 26.08 4.47 -7.71
CA VAL A 224 25.97 3.11 -8.25
C VAL A 224 27.37 2.55 -8.53
N THR A 225 27.61 1.30 -8.14
CA THR A 225 28.87 0.61 -8.43
C THR A 225 28.66 -0.91 -8.60
N GLU A 226 29.49 -1.53 -9.44
CA GLU A 226 29.48 -2.99 -9.62
C GLU A 226 30.00 -3.76 -8.39
N ASP A 227 30.85 -3.11 -7.58
CA ASP A 227 31.49 -3.72 -6.41
C ASP A 227 30.60 -3.73 -5.15
N ALA A 228 29.48 -3.01 -5.16
CA ALA A 228 28.57 -2.98 -4.02
C ALA A 228 27.85 -4.33 -3.84
N PRO A 229 27.56 -4.73 -2.58
CA PRO A 229 26.75 -5.91 -2.34
C PRO A 229 25.32 -5.66 -2.85
N ASN A 230 24.73 -6.66 -3.54
CA ASN A 230 23.37 -6.56 -3.99
C ASN A 230 22.35 -6.57 -2.82
N MET A 231 21.13 -6.13 -3.10
CA MET A 231 20.09 -5.97 -2.08
C MET A 231 19.74 -7.26 -1.34
N LEU A 232 19.75 -8.41 -1.99
CA LEU A 232 19.51 -9.69 -1.32
C LEU A 232 20.58 -9.97 -0.28
N THR A 233 21.85 -9.79 -0.64
CA THR A 233 22.98 -9.95 0.29
C THR A 233 22.90 -8.95 1.44
N ARG A 234 22.52 -7.68 1.17
CA ARG A 234 22.35 -6.66 2.21
C ARG A 234 21.22 -6.99 3.18
N ILE A 235 20.13 -7.58 2.71
CA ILE A 235 19.01 -8.01 3.54
C ILE A 235 19.37 -9.23 4.37
N GLU A 236 20.02 -10.24 3.79
CA GLU A 236 20.43 -11.45 4.49
C GLU A 236 21.45 -11.18 5.61
N ASN A 237 22.36 -10.24 5.40
CA ASN A 237 23.39 -9.86 6.37
C ASN A 237 22.98 -8.68 7.26
N ALA A 238 21.70 -8.26 7.23
CA ALA A 238 21.23 -7.14 8.04
C ALA A 238 21.22 -7.49 9.52
N GLU A 239 21.93 -6.69 10.31
CA GLU A 239 21.89 -6.78 11.77
C GLU A 239 20.94 -5.73 12.36
N PRO A 240 20.25 -6.04 13.48
CA PRO A 240 19.49 -5.03 14.20
C PRO A 240 20.40 -3.89 14.66
N ARG A 241 20.00 -2.64 14.40
CA ARG A 241 20.75 -1.47 14.82
C ARG A 241 20.21 -0.93 16.14
N SER A 242 21.10 -0.60 17.05
CA SER A 242 20.76 0.07 18.30
C SER A 242 20.80 1.60 18.22
N VAL A 243 21.43 2.14 17.18
CA VAL A 243 21.56 3.59 16.97
C VAL A 243 21.23 3.91 15.50
N PRO A 244 20.32 4.85 15.23
CA PRO A 244 20.07 5.35 13.88
C PRO A 244 21.30 6.03 13.29
N GLY A 245 21.42 6.01 12.00
CA GLY A 245 22.50 6.59 11.23
C GLY A 245 23.24 5.50 10.46
N SER A 246 23.29 5.66 9.15
CA SER A 246 23.92 4.69 8.28
C SER A 246 25.23 5.21 7.76
N SER A 247 26.18 4.29 7.62
CA SER A 247 27.15 4.45 6.55
C SER A 247 26.39 4.25 5.24
N TRP A 248 26.46 5.22 4.34
CA TRP A 248 25.97 5.07 2.98
C TRP A 248 26.62 3.83 2.32
N ILE A 249 25.79 3.04 1.64
CA ILE A 249 26.24 1.91 0.84
C ILE A 249 25.71 2.13 -0.58
N PRO A 250 26.59 2.28 -1.57
CA PRO A 250 26.18 2.45 -2.97
C PRO A 250 25.27 1.33 -3.45
N ALA A 251 24.41 1.62 -4.42
CA ALA A 251 23.59 0.61 -5.05
C ALA A 251 24.44 -0.29 -5.98
N ASN A 252 24.07 -1.56 -6.04
CA ASN A 252 24.67 -2.46 -7.01
C ASN A 252 24.07 -2.24 -8.41
N ASN A 253 24.91 -2.19 -9.43
CA ASN A 253 24.50 -1.98 -10.82
C ASN A 253 23.45 -2.98 -11.31
N GLN A 254 23.56 -4.25 -10.93
CA GLN A 254 22.59 -5.29 -11.34
C GLN A 254 21.21 -5.10 -10.70
N ASP A 255 21.16 -4.56 -9.47
CA ASP A 255 19.89 -4.24 -8.80
C ASP A 255 19.17 -3.09 -9.52
N VAL A 256 19.91 -2.05 -9.96
CA VAL A 256 19.38 -0.95 -10.78
C VAL A 256 18.79 -1.48 -12.07
N VAL A 257 19.54 -2.33 -12.80
CA VAL A 257 19.05 -2.99 -14.03
C VAL A 257 17.76 -3.76 -13.75
N ALA A 258 17.72 -4.58 -12.70
CA ALA A 258 16.55 -5.41 -12.39
C ALA A 258 15.31 -4.56 -12.01
N VAL A 259 15.49 -3.40 -11.39
CA VAL A 259 14.39 -2.48 -11.10
C VAL A 259 13.88 -1.82 -12.37
N VAL A 260 14.76 -1.32 -13.22
CA VAL A 260 14.36 -0.68 -14.48
C VAL A 260 13.71 -1.67 -15.44
N GLU A 261 14.23 -2.89 -15.57
CA GLU A 261 13.62 -3.95 -16.38
C GLU A 261 12.18 -4.29 -15.92
N TYR A 262 11.91 -4.19 -14.62
CA TYR A 262 10.56 -4.33 -14.11
C TYR A 262 9.67 -3.12 -14.43
N LEU A 263 10.17 -1.90 -14.22
CA LEU A 263 9.41 -0.66 -14.40
C LEU A 263 9.11 -0.36 -15.87
N PHE A 264 10.11 -0.51 -16.74
CA PHE A 264 10.05 -0.04 -18.11
C PHE A 264 8.83 -0.52 -18.92
N PRO A 265 8.46 -1.82 -18.92
CA PRO A 265 7.28 -2.29 -19.64
C PRO A 265 5.96 -1.78 -19.05
N ILE A 266 5.95 -1.43 -17.77
CA ILE A 266 4.75 -0.93 -17.09
C ILE A 266 4.53 0.54 -17.43
N VAL A 267 5.56 1.38 -17.21
CA VAL A 267 5.47 2.82 -17.43
C VAL A 267 5.38 3.21 -18.90
N THR A 268 5.78 2.32 -19.81
CA THR A 268 5.68 2.54 -21.27
C THR A 268 4.40 1.97 -21.89
N ARG A 269 3.45 1.44 -21.11
CA ARG A 269 2.14 0.99 -21.65
C ARG A 269 1.33 2.14 -22.23
N GLU A 270 1.37 3.28 -21.57
CA GLU A 270 0.61 4.48 -21.94
C GLU A 270 1.55 5.70 -21.92
N LEU A 271 2.11 6.06 -23.05
CA LEU A 271 3.05 7.18 -23.18
C LEU A 271 2.37 8.53 -23.39
N GLY A 272 1.05 8.56 -23.58
CA GLY A 272 0.27 9.77 -23.86
C GLY A 272 -0.05 10.65 -22.65
N GLY A 273 0.52 10.39 -21.47
CA GLY A 273 0.34 11.22 -20.27
C GLY A 273 1.11 12.55 -20.34
N SER A 274 0.58 13.59 -19.73
CA SER A 274 1.14 14.95 -19.77
C SER A 274 2.35 15.19 -18.85
N GLU A 275 2.59 14.31 -17.89
CA GLU A 275 3.73 14.38 -16.97
C GLU A 275 4.23 12.97 -16.66
N ARG A 276 5.37 12.61 -17.21
CA ARG A 276 5.96 11.28 -17.08
C ARG A 276 7.33 11.36 -16.39
N THR A 277 7.32 11.83 -15.13
CA THR A 277 8.54 11.95 -14.31
C THR A 277 9.21 10.60 -14.04
N ASP A 278 8.44 9.52 -14.02
CA ASP A 278 8.89 8.14 -13.90
C ASP A 278 9.79 7.69 -15.10
N LEU A 279 9.59 8.24 -16.30
CA LEU A 279 10.47 7.98 -17.43
C LEU A 279 11.79 8.73 -17.33
N GLY A 280 11.81 9.91 -16.70
CA GLY A 280 13.03 10.68 -16.45
C GLY A 280 14.04 9.88 -15.61
N ILE A 281 13.59 9.30 -14.49
CA ILE A 281 14.47 8.51 -13.62
C ILE A 281 15.01 7.25 -14.29
N ILE A 282 14.28 6.67 -15.24
CA ILE A 282 14.74 5.53 -16.06
C ILE A 282 15.86 5.95 -17.03
N LEU A 283 15.74 7.14 -17.61
CA LEU A 283 16.79 7.70 -18.46
C LEU A 283 18.06 7.99 -17.66
N ASP A 284 17.91 8.60 -16.47
CA ASP A 284 19.01 8.86 -15.55
C ASP A 284 19.71 7.56 -15.14
N ALA A 285 18.94 6.52 -14.84
CA ALA A 285 19.49 5.19 -14.56
C ALA A 285 20.31 4.66 -15.75
N GLY A 286 19.79 4.77 -16.98
CA GLY A 286 20.48 4.34 -18.18
C GLY A 286 21.81 5.07 -18.39
N GLU A 287 21.84 6.37 -18.16
CA GLU A 287 23.06 7.19 -18.28
C GLU A 287 24.10 6.79 -17.23
N ILE A 288 23.69 6.66 -15.95
CA ILE A 288 24.58 6.32 -14.82
C ILE A 288 25.23 4.95 -15.01
N ILE A 289 24.47 3.95 -15.48
CA ILE A 289 25.01 2.59 -15.68
C ILE A 289 25.57 2.35 -17.06
N GLY A 290 25.53 3.35 -17.95
CA GLY A 290 26.03 3.26 -19.32
C GLY A 290 25.18 2.39 -20.26
N ASN A 291 23.88 2.22 -19.95
CA ASN A 291 22.93 1.46 -20.77
C ASN A 291 22.01 2.39 -21.57
N ASN A 292 22.24 2.50 -22.86
CA ASN A 292 21.44 3.35 -23.75
C ASN A 292 20.22 2.63 -24.38
N GLU A 293 20.00 1.35 -24.12
CA GLU A 293 18.93 0.58 -24.78
C GLU A 293 17.55 1.15 -24.46
N TRP A 294 17.31 1.57 -23.21
CA TRP A 294 16.04 2.15 -22.77
C TRP A 294 15.75 3.48 -23.46
N LYS A 295 16.78 4.34 -23.59
CA LYS A 295 16.68 5.60 -24.35
C LYS A 295 16.35 5.34 -25.82
N GLU A 296 17.05 4.39 -26.48
CA GLU A 296 16.77 4.01 -27.85
C GLU A 296 15.34 3.46 -28.03
N MET A 297 14.84 2.69 -27.07
CA MET A 297 13.46 2.18 -27.11
C MET A 297 12.44 3.31 -26.99
N LEU A 298 12.65 4.30 -26.12
CA LEU A 298 11.79 5.48 -25.99
C LEU A 298 11.86 6.37 -27.24
N ILE A 299 13.02 6.56 -27.86
CA ILE A 299 13.16 7.29 -29.15
C ILE A 299 12.30 6.64 -30.23
N ARG A 300 12.27 5.31 -30.31
CA ARG A 300 11.41 4.58 -31.29
C ARG A 300 9.93 4.80 -31.09
N LYS A 301 9.52 5.17 -29.84
CA LYS A 301 8.14 5.47 -29.45
C LYS A 301 7.88 6.97 -29.28
N SER A 302 8.78 7.84 -29.70
CA SER A 302 8.69 9.30 -29.46
C SER A 302 7.42 9.95 -30.01
N GLU A 303 6.80 9.39 -31.05
CA GLU A 303 5.52 9.87 -31.60
C GLU A 303 4.34 9.69 -30.62
N GLU A 304 4.46 8.77 -29.66
CA GLU A 304 3.44 8.50 -28.62
C GLU A 304 3.61 9.41 -27.39
N ILE A 305 4.78 10.06 -27.24
CA ILE A 305 5.16 10.88 -26.08
C ILE A 305 4.60 12.30 -26.27
N GLN A 306 3.85 12.79 -25.27
CA GLN A 306 3.28 14.14 -25.27
C GLN A 306 4.02 15.11 -24.32
N ASP A 307 4.93 14.62 -23.48
CA ASP A 307 5.73 15.43 -22.57
C ASP A 307 6.93 16.05 -23.30
N ASP A 308 6.88 17.38 -23.49
CA ASP A 308 7.94 18.13 -24.21
C ASP A 308 9.31 18.02 -23.51
N ARG A 309 9.35 17.94 -22.17
CA ARG A 309 10.60 17.83 -21.38
C ARG A 309 11.26 16.47 -21.63
N LEU A 310 10.43 15.42 -21.66
CA LEU A 310 10.91 14.08 -21.96
C LEU A 310 11.43 14.00 -23.41
N LEU A 311 10.73 14.62 -24.38
CA LEU A 311 11.19 14.69 -25.76
C LEU A 311 12.52 15.44 -25.90
N GLU A 312 12.72 16.54 -25.17
CA GLU A 312 13.99 17.26 -25.12
C GLU A 312 15.11 16.40 -24.53
N ALA A 313 14.84 15.67 -23.42
CA ALA A 313 15.81 14.78 -22.79
C ALA A 313 16.22 13.60 -23.71
N LEU A 314 15.31 13.12 -24.56
CA LEU A 314 15.63 12.07 -25.53
C LEU A 314 16.52 12.57 -26.69
N GLN A 315 16.54 13.88 -26.98
CA GLN A 315 17.32 14.49 -28.03
C GLN A 315 18.73 14.94 -27.58
N SER A 316 18.91 15.08 -26.25
CA SER A 316 20.21 15.40 -25.65
C SER A 316 21.11 14.14 -25.53
#